data_eddad328a2bece67843906725869e851
#
_entry.id   eddad328a2bece67843906725869e851
#
_cell.length_a   1.000
_cell.length_b   1.000
_cell.length_c   1.000
_cell.angle_alpha   90.00
_cell.angle_beta   90.00
_cell.angle_gamma   90.00
#
_symmetry.space_group_name_H-M   'P 1'
#
loop_
_entity.id
_entity.type
_entity.pdbx_description
1 polymer ?
#
loop_
_entity_poly.entity_id
_entity_poly.type
_entity_poly.pdbx_seq_one_letter_code
_entity_poly.pdbx_strand_id
1 'polypeptide(L)'
;SGTAAANYYPAICEANISHVPLVVLTTDRPHELRQVGAPQAMDQLQMYQNHVKLFVEMALPEATEEMLNYAYWQGAKGAAFAQQTPAAPVHLNFPLREPLLPDLERKTKSSQQTALFAGQSILSTEQVQQLADQWYQKNGVLVVGGSHTEEEAALFIQLAEALQWPLLADPLANIVTHGQNSEVVIAHSDLFLNVATLPQEPEVVLRFGSLPISKNIMLWLKRLATTETAFYFVDENGQWQEQLKKSQTVIQAKETTFVEQLLTVVKPTEATWLAQWLLLEKTVSEVLLETLNATELNETTASLAVHQTMKENGQLFVSNSMAIRYLDRFMDSRPYRMFGNRGINGIDGIVSTALGMSAVAPTQQNVLLIGDLALYHDMNGLFLAKRYQLPLTIVLLNNNGGGIFSFLSQRTLREDDFEPLFGTPLDLDFSLVAELYGASYQEVKTIAELKQILQTAAEEPQFQVIEVKGNRQENVHLYESILAEIGRRVERQGISWNG
;
A
#
# COMPACT_ATOMS: atom_id res chain seq x y z
N SER A 1 10.97 21.84 17.01
CA SER A 1 9.92 22.74 17.53
C SER A 1 9.35 23.63 16.43
N GLY A 2 8.21 24.23 16.68
CA GLY A 2 7.54 25.12 15.76
C GLY A 2 7.05 24.39 14.51
N THR A 3 7.08 25.07 13.34
CA THR A 3 6.58 24.51 12.08
C THR A 3 7.32 23.26 11.60
N ALA A 4 8.54 22.98 12.09
CA ALA A 4 9.22 21.71 11.83
C ALA A 4 8.42 20.52 12.38
N ALA A 5 7.79 20.64 13.54
CA ALA A 5 6.89 19.61 14.08
C ALA A 5 5.62 19.48 13.22
N ALA A 6 5.08 20.58 12.70
CA ALA A 6 3.89 20.56 11.84
C ALA A 6 4.12 19.79 10.52
N ASN A 7 5.35 19.77 9.99
CA ASN A 7 5.67 19.05 8.75
C ASN A 7 5.61 17.52 8.90
N TYR A 8 5.52 16.96 10.12
CA TYR A 8 5.30 15.52 10.31
C TYR A 8 3.84 15.10 10.13
N TYR A 9 2.91 16.07 10.07
CA TYR A 9 1.47 15.79 10.11
C TYR A 9 1.01 14.83 9.00
N PRO A 10 1.39 15.00 7.72
CA PRO A 10 1.01 14.06 6.65
C PRO A 10 1.46 12.62 6.92
N ALA A 11 2.72 12.44 7.34
CA ALA A 11 3.26 11.11 7.65
C ALA A 11 2.55 10.46 8.87
N ILE A 12 2.18 11.27 9.86
CA ILE A 12 1.42 10.79 11.03
C ILE A 12 0.02 10.37 10.62
N CYS A 13 -0.66 11.11 9.74
CA CYS A 13 -1.96 10.73 9.21
C CYS A 13 -1.90 9.39 8.46
N GLU A 14 -0.93 9.24 7.55
CA GLU A 14 -0.71 8.00 6.81
C GLU A 14 -0.44 6.82 7.75
N ALA A 15 0.49 6.98 8.71
CA ALA A 15 0.83 5.95 9.68
C ALA A 15 -0.36 5.54 10.56
N ASN A 16 -1.23 6.49 10.92
CA ASN A 16 -2.42 6.20 11.73
C ASN A 16 -3.42 5.31 10.98
N ILE A 17 -3.71 5.61 9.72
CA ILE A 17 -4.69 4.86 8.92
C ILE A 17 -4.10 3.52 8.43
N SER A 18 -2.80 3.49 8.14
CA SER A 18 -2.09 2.27 7.74
C SER A 18 -1.67 1.38 8.91
N HIS A 19 -2.03 1.74 10.16
CA HIS A 19 -1.66 1.00 11.37
C HIS A 19 -0.15 0.78 11.52
N VAL A 20 0.65 1.78 11.12
CA VAL A 20 2.10 1.75 11.27
C VAL A 20 2.49 2.31 12.65
N PRO A 21 3.16 1.54 13.50
CA PRO A 21 3.63 2.04 14.80
C PRO A 21 4.70 3.11 14.59
N LEU A 22 4.45 4.31 15.13
CA LEU A 22 5.35 5.44 15.01
C LEU A 22 5.45 6.18 16.34
N VAL A 23 6.67 6.42 16.82
CA VAL A 23 6.91 7.25 18.01
C VAL A 23 7.42 8.61 17.56
N VAL A 24 6.59 9.63 17.71
CA VAL A 24 6.90 11.01 17.33
C VAL A 24 7.45 11.76 18.54
N LEU A 25 8.69 12.22 18.44
CA LEU A 25 9.37 13.00 19.48
C LEU A 25 9.53 14.43 18.99
N THR A 26 8.87 15.39 19.65
CA THR A 26 8.99 16.81 19.33
C THR A 26 9.62 17.56 20.50
N THR A 27 10.54 18.47 20.21
CA THR A 27 11.03 19.43 21.21
C THR A 27 10.14 20.67 21.22
N ASP A 28 10.00 21.30 22.37
CA ASP A 28 9.18 22.48 22.55
C ASP A 28 9.85 23.52 23.45
N ARG A 29 9.33 24.73 23.43
CA ARG A 29 9.69 25.75 24.40
C ARG A 29 9.18 25.38 25.80
N PRO A 30 9.92 25.72 26.88
CA PRO A 30 9.44 25.48 28.23
C PRO A 30 8.22 26.35 28.53
N HIS A 31 7.46 25.98 29.53
CA HIS A 31 6.14 26.57 29.83
C HIS A 31 6.16 28.11 29.93
N GLU A 32 7.22 28.68 30.53
CA GLU A 32 7.39 30.12 30.71
C GLU A 32 7.63 30.90 29.41
N LEU A 33 7.98 30.24 28.32
CA LEU A 33 8.19 30.86 27.00
C LEU A 33 7.03 30.64 26.04
N ARG A 34 5.95 29.99 26.43
CA ARG A 34 4.77 29.77 25.61
C ARG A 34 3.82 30.96 25.70
N GLN A 35 3.20 31.31 24.59
CA GLN A 35 2.18 32.40 24.46
C GLN A 35 2.68 33.80 24.85
N VAL A 36 3.99 34.02 24.89
CA VAL A 36 4.64 35.31 25.22
C VAL A 36 5.44 35.88 24.04
N GLY A 37 5.24 35.36 22.82
CA GLY A 37 5.94 35.84 21.63
C GLY A 37 7.38 35.33 21.49
N ALA A 38 7.76 34.28 22.20
CA ALA A 38 9.09 33.68 22.05
C ALA A 38 9.30 33.13 20.62
N PRO A 39 10.53 33.26 20.03
CA PRO A 39 10.81 32.73 18.69
C PRO A 39 10.64 31.22 18.62
N GLN A 40 10.15 30.70 17.48
CA GLN A 40 9.90 29.27 17.21
C GLN A 40 8.96 28.61 18.23
N ALA A 41 8.10 29.38 18.88
CA ALA A 41 7.06 28.88 19.77
C ALA A 41 5.73 28.82 19.03
N MET A 42 5.06 27.68 19.10
CA MET A 42 3.69 27.49 18.69
C MET A 42 3.02 26.52 19.67
N ASP A 43 1.71 26.42 19.62
CA ASP A 43 1.01 25.43 20.44
C ASP A 43 1.23 24.01 19.86
N GLN A 44 2.02 23.22 20.56
CA GLN A 44 2.31 21.83 20.19
C GLN A 44 1.54 20.82 21.06
N LEU A 45 0.74 21.31 22.04
CA LEU A 45 -0.07 20.44 22.88
C LEU A 45 -1.15 19.77 22.02
N GLN A 46 -1.12 18.45 21.98
CA GLN A 46 -2.07 17.65 21.18
C GLN A 46 -2.20 18.10 19.72
N MET A 47 -1.12 18.65 19.11
CA MET A 47 -1.19 19.21 17.76
C MET A 47 -1.62 18.22 16.68
N TYR A 48 -1.40 16.91 16.90
CA TYR A 48 -1.82 15.85 15.97
C TYR A 48 -3.18 15.25 16.32
N GLN A 49 -3.82 15.72 17.41
CA GLN A 49 -5.19 15.36 17.81
C GLN A 49 -5.50 13.85 17.70
N ASN A 50 -6.52 13.50 16.92
CA ASN A 50 -7.00 12.13 16.76
C ASN A 50 -6.11 11.25 15.86
N HIS A 51 -5.02 11.79 15.31
CA HIS A 51 -4.08 11.04 14.49
C HIS A 51 -2.96 10.37 15.28
N VAL A 52 -2.95 10.55 16.60
CA VAL A 52 -2.09 9.82 17.54
C VAL A 52 -2.94 9.17 18.62
N LYS A 53 -2.64 7.93 18.97
CA LYS A 53 -3.40 7.21 20.01
C LYS A 53 -2.94 7.49 21.45
N LEU A 54 -1.81 8.15 21.61
CA LEU A 54 -1.27 8.62 22.89
C LEU A 54 -0.56 9.93 22.67
N PHE A 55 -0.86 10.93 23.50
CA PHE A 55 -0.08 12.16 23.64
C PHE A 55 0.46 12.26 25.06
N VAL A 56 1.73 12.62 25.22
CA VAL A 56 2.35 12.92 26.50
C VAL A 56 3.11 14.23 26.41
N GLU A 57 2.73 15.20 27.23
CA GLU A 57 3.58 16.35 27.55
C GLU A 57 4.60 15.88 28.57
N MET A 58 5.85 15.80 28.16
CA MET A 58 6.94 15.37 29.04
C MET A 58 7.25 16.44 30.10
N ALA A 59 7.64 16.02 31.28
CA ALA A 59 8.14 16.94 32.27
C ALA A 59 9.47 17.58 31.84
N LEU A 60 9.77 18.77 32.33
CA LEU A 60 11.09 19.40 32.13
C LEU A 60 12.19 18.47 32.61
N PRO A 61 13.28 18.28 31.84
CA PRO A 61 14.35 17.37 32.23
C PRO A 61 15.05 17.80 33.53
N GLU A 62 15.18 16.84 34.42
CA GLU A 62 15.99 16.97 35.65
C GLU A 62 16.89 15.74 35.81
N ALA A 63 18.09 15.93 36.35
CA ALA A 63 19.07 14.86 36.49
C ALA A 63 18.89 14.03 37.80
N THR A 64 17.64 13.92 38.28
CA THR A 64 17.28 13.08 39.41
C THR A 64 16.96 11.66 38.98
N GLU A 65 17.10 10.69 39.87
CA GLU A 65 16.78 9.29 39.59
C GLU A 65 15.28 9.10 39.27
N GLU A 66 14.43 9.83 39.99
CA GLU A 66 12.97 9.80 39.76
C GLU A 66 12.62 10.28 38.37
N MET A 67 13.19 11.37 37.87
CA MET A 67 12.92 11.92 36.56
C MET A 67 13.51 11.07 35.44
N LEU A 68 14.64 10.41 35.67
CA LEU A 68 15.16 9.41 34.73
C LEU A 68 14.23 8.19 34.61
N ASN A 69 13.75 7.68 35.73
CA ASN A 69 12.79 6.58 35.75
C ASN A 69 11.47 6.97 35.07
N TYR A 70 10.98 8.20 35.28
CA TYR A 70 9.84 8.75 34.58
C TYR A 70 10.06 8.75 33.05
N ALA A 71 11.21 9.26 32.57
CA ALA A 71 11.52 9.30 31.17
C ALA A 71 11.58 7.89 30.52
N TYR A 72 12.23 6.94 31.19
CA TYR A 72 12.27 5.55 30.77
C TYR A 72 10.89 4.93 30.71
N TRP A 73 10.05 5.16 31.73
CA TRP A 73 8.68 4.64 31.75
C TRP A 73 7.83 5.20 30.62
N GLN A 74 7.88 6.50 30.35
CA GLN A 74 7.12 7.13 29.27
C GLN A 74 7.61 6.65 27.88
N GLY A 75 8.91 6.45 27.69
CA GLY A 75 9.47 5.87 26.48
C GLY A 75 8.97 4.44 26.25
N ALA A 76 9.04 3.58 27.27
CA ALA A 76 8.54 2.21 27.20
C ALA A 76 7.04 2.16 26.95
N LYS A 77 6.25 3.00 27.65
CA LYS A 77 4.80 3.15 27.44
C LYS A 77 4.49 3.60 26.02
N GLY A 78 5.19 4.63 25.51
CA GLY A 78 4.99 5.13 24.14
C GLY A 78 5.23 4.04 23.09
N ALA A 79 6.35 3.31 23.21
CA ALA A 79 6.67 2.21 22.31
C ALA A 79 5.63 1.08 22.38
N ALA A 80 5.19 0.70 23.59
CA ALA A 80 4.17 -0.30 23.79
C ALA A 80 2.82 0.11 23.18
N PHE A 81 2.37 1.34 23.44
CA PHE A 81 1.13 1.86 22.88
C PHE A 81 1.14 1.95 21.35
N ALA A 82 2.28 2.38 20.77
CA ALA A 82 2.40 2.43 19.31
C ALA A 82 2.17 1.06 18.66
N GLN A 83 2.63 -0.02 19.28
CA GLN A 83 2.57 -1.39 18.74
C GLN A 83 1.29 -2.15 19.10
N GLN A 84 0.53 -1.76 20.12
CA GLN A 84 -0.72 -2.43 20.48
C GLN A 84 -1.75 -2.29 19.36
N THR A 85 -2.51 -3.36 19.11
CA THR A 85 -3.61 -3.40 18.12
C THR A 85 -4.77 -2.47 18.52
N PRO A 86 -5.26 -1.57 17.63
CA PRO A 86 -4.63 -1.20 16.36
C PRO A 86 -3.32 -0.46 16.57
N ALA A 87 -2.26 -0.84 15.83
CA ALA A 87 -1.01 -0.09 15.88
C ALA A 87 -1.22 1.32 15.29
N ALA A 88 -0.56 2.33 15.89
CA ALA A 88 -0.74 3.71 15.45
C ALA A 88 0.34 4.64 16.03
N PRO A 89 0.47 5.88 15.51
CA PRO A 89 1.39 6.86 16.06
C PRO A 89 1.11 7.24 17.51
N VAL A 90 2.18 7.57 18.24
CA VAL A 90 2.15 8.21 19.57
C VAL A 90 3.03 9.45 19.55
N HIS A 91 2.70 10.46 20.34
CA HIS A 91 3.42 11.72 20.38
C HIS A 91 3.91 12.03 21.79
N LEU A 92 5.21 12.22 21.95
CA LEU A 92 5.86 12.69 23.17
C LEU A 92 6.46 14.07 22.89
N ASN A 93 5.96 15.13 23.57
CA ASN A 93 6.40 16.50 23.41
C ASN A 93 7.33 16.89 24.56
N PHE A 94 8.56 17.34 24.26
CA PHE A 94 9.62 17.59 25.23
C PHE A 94 9.85 19.10 25.40
N PRO A 95 9.33 19.75 26.44
CA PRO A 95 9.72 21.12 26.80
C PRO A 95 11.16 21.12 27.32
N LEU A 96 12.00 21.99 26.74
CA LEU A 96 13.42 22.06 27.07
C LEU A 96 13.82 23.51 27.45
N ARG A 97 14.56 23.69 28.52
CA ARG A 97 15.23 24.94 28.94
C ARG A 97 16.68 24.96 28.46
N GLU A 98 17.21 26.14 28.27
CA GLU A 98 18.66 26.32 28.10
C GLU A 98 19.42 25.98 29.41
N PRO A 99 20.65 25.40 29.31
CA PRO A 99 21.40 25.08 28.09
C PRO A 99 20.86 23.82 27.40
N LEU A 100 20.81 23.84 26.02
CA LEU A 100 20.25 22.73 25.22
C LEU A 100 21.28 21.66 24.85
N LEU A 101 22.57 21.89 25.13
CA LEU A 101 23.61 20.92 24.80
C LEU A 101 23.53 19.74 25.76
N PRO A 102 23.45 18.50 25.23
CA PRO A 102 23.51 17.30 26.08
C PRO A 102 24.92 17.08 26.62
N ASP A 103 24.99 16.50 27.81
CA ASP A 103 26.23 15.96 28.35
C ASP A 103 26.55 14.62 27.67
N LEU A 104 27.40 14.65 26.63
CA LEU A 104 27.79 13.47 25.84
C LEU A 104 28.74 12.52 26.60
N GLU A 105 29.37 12.96 27.69
CA GLU A 105 30.24 12.11 28.49
C GLU A 105 29.46 11.26 29.50
N ARG A 106 28.20 11.63 29.74
CA ARG A 106 27.34 10.92 30.68
C ARG A 106 27.00 9.54 30.15
N LYS A 107 27.47 8.49 30.80
CA LYS A 107 27.07 7.12 30.51
C LYS A 107 25.59 6.95 30.85
N THR A 108 24.78 6.55 29.86
CA THR A 108 23.41 6.10 30.12
C THR A 108 23.47 4.84 30.98
N LYS A 109 22.81 4.84 32.14
CA LYS A 109 22.59 3.60 32.89
C LYS A 109 21.77 2.65 31.99
N SER A 110 22.13 1.38 31.98
CA SER A 110 21.27 0.35 31.37
C SER A 110 19.91 0.43 32.07
N SER A 111 18.88 0.78 31.30
CA SER A 111 17.53 0.84 31.82
C SER A 111 17.02 -0.57 32.11
N GLN A 112 16.26 -0.72 33.16
CA GLN A 112 15.47 -1.91 33.40
C GLN A 112 14.44 -1.99 32.29
N GLN A 113 14.53 -3.01 31.43
CA GLN A 113 13.58 -3.18 30.33
C GLN A 113 12.19 -3.54 30.88
N THR A 114 11.19 -2.76 30.52
CA THR A 114 9.80 -3.10 30.80
C THR A 114 9.30 -4.08 29.76
N ALA A 115 8.98 -5.32 30.15
CA ALA A 115 8.38 -6.31 29.28
C ALA A 115 6.86 -6.14 29.24
N LEU A 116 6.28 -6.23 28.03
CA LEU A 116 4.83 -6.25 27.82
C LEU A 116 4.42 -7.63 27.30
N PHE A 117 3.50 -8.29 27.98
CA PHE A 117 2.79 -9.49 27.50
C PHE A 117 1.38 -9.05 27.09
N ALA A 118 1.14 -8.94 25.79
CA ALA A 118 -0.17 -8.57 25.26
C ALA A 118 -0.96 -9.82 24.85
N GLY A 119 -2.26 -9.85 25.14
CA GLY A 119 -3.18 -10.86 24.62
C GLY A 119 -3.57 -10.56 23.17
N GLN A 120 -4.19 -11.55 22.51
CA GLN A 120 -4.76 -11.44 21.16
C GLN A 120 -6.25 -11.80 21.18
N SER A 121 -7.03 -11.14 20.32
CA SER A 121 -8.43 -11.53 20.10
C SER A 121 -8.49 -12.78 19.24
N ILE A 122 -9.12 -13.83 19.75
CA ILE A 122 -9.36 -15.10 19.05
C ILE A 122 -10.82 -15.51 19.21
N LEU A 123 -11.37 -16.26 18.25
CA LEU A 123 -12.68 -16.87 18.40
C LEU A 123 -12.59 -18.20 19.18
N SER A 124 -13.69 -18.60 19.83
CA SER A 124 -13.78 -19.95 20.38
C SER A 124 -13.90 -20.99 19.26
N THR A 125 -13.54 -22.23 19.55
CA THR A 125 -13.65 -23.35 18.60
C THR A 125 -15.07 -23.51 18.07
N GLU A 126 -16.07 -23.31 18.94
CA GLU A 126 -17.50 -23.40 18.59
C GLU A 126 -17.91 -22.29 17.60
N GLN A 127 -17.41 -21.07 17.80
CA GLN A 127 -17.69 -19.94 16.88
C GLN A 127 -17.06 -20.20 15.51
N VAL A 128 -15.82 -20.69 15.45
CA VAL A 128 -15.13 -21.03 14.20
C VAL A 128 -15.87 -22.17 13.49
N GLN A 129 -16.29 -23.21 14.21
CA GLN A 129 -17.08 -24.30 13.64
C GLN A 129 -18.40 -23.82 13.08
N GLN A 130 -19.11 -22.94 13.81
CA GLN A 130 -20.37 -22.35 13.34
C GLN A 130 -20.21 -21.59 12.03
N LEU A 131 -19.13 -20.81 11.88
CA LEU A 131 -18.84 -20.10 10.63
C LEU A 131 -18.53 -21.09 9.49
N ALA A 132 -17.70 -22.09 9.74
CA ALA A 132 -17.37 -23.11 8.74
C ALA A 132 -18.64 -23.89 8.28
N ASP A 133 -19.54 -24.20 9.20
CA ASP A 133 -20.82 -24.87 8.87
C ASP A 133 -21.75 -23.99 8.02
N GLN A 134 -21.75 -22.66 8.24
CA GLN A 134 -22.51 -21.71 7.42
C GLN A 134 -21.97 -21.61 5.99
N TRP A 135 -20.67 -21.83 5.80
CA TRP A 135 -20.01 -21.77 4.48
C TRP A 135 -19.96 -23.13 3.77
N TYR A 136 -20.35 -24.18 4.44
CA TYR A 136 -20.29 -25.53 3.89
C TYR A 136 -21.12 -25.65 2.61
N GLN A 137 -20.49 -26.11 1.52
CA GLN A 137 -21.05 -26.20 0.16
C GLN A 137 -21.51 -24.86 -0.45
N LYS A 138 -21.07 -23.72 0.10
CA LYS A 138 -21.37 -22.41 -0.46
C LYS A 138 -20.29 -21.98 -1.46
N ASN A 139 -20.73 -21.38 -2.55
CA ASN A 139 -19.85 -20.68 -3.50
C ASN A 139 -19.41 -19.37 -2.88
N GLY A 140 -18.14 -19.27 -2.51
CA GLY A 140 -17.62 -18.08 -1.87
C GLY A 140 -16.46 -17.46 -2.61
N VAL A 141 -16.08 -16.27 -2.18
CA VAL A 141 -14.89 -15.54 -2.64
C VAL A 141 -14.16 -14.96 -1.44
N LEU A 142 -12.84 -15.10 -1.44
CA LEU A 142 -11.96 -14.36 -0.54
C LEU A 142 -11.57 -13.02 -1.17
N VAL A 143 -11.61 -11.95 -0.37
CA VAL A 143 -11.16 -10.62 -0.77
C VAL A 143 -10.17 -10.12 0.28
N VAL A 144 -8.93 -9.89 -0.11
CA VAL A 144 -7.87 -9.46 0.79
C VAL A 144 -7.31 -8.13 0.32
N GLY A 145 -7.42 -7.12 1.19
CA GLY A 145 -6.88 -5.78 0.92
C GLY A 145 -5.97 -5.30 2.02
N GLY A 146 -5.13 -4.31 1.70
CA GLY A 146 -4.12 -3.78 2.61
C GLY A 146 -2.76 -4.44 2.43
N SER A 147 -1.83 -4.11 3.33
CA SER A 147 -0.45 -4.61 3.27
C SER A 147 -0.28 -5.82 4.18
N HIS A 148 0.19 -6.92 3.61
CA HIS A 148 0.44 -8.18 4.33
C HIS A 148 1.86 -8.66 4.09
N THR A 149 2.38 -9.48 5.04
CA THR A 149 3.66 -10.17 4.87
C THR A 149 3.50 -11.39 3.95
N GLU A 150 4.63 -11.97 3.52
CA GLU A 150 4.65 -13.20 2.72
C GLU A 150 4.00 -14.38 3.46
N GLU A 151 4.23 -14.47 4.78
CA GLU A 151 3.66 -15.50 5.63
C GLU A 151 2.14 -15.37 5.75
N GLU A 152 1.65 -14.14 5.89
CA GLU A 152 0.20 -13.86 5.91
C GLU A 152 -0.43 -14.16 4.55
N ALA A 153 0.21 -13.75 3.45
CA ALA A 153 -0.24 -14.06 2.10
C ALA A 153 -0.35 -15.58 1.86
N ALA A 154 0.64 -16.36 2.31
CA ALA A 154 0.61 -17.82 2.22
C ALA A 154 -0.58 -18.43 2.97
N LEU A 155 -0.93 -17.91 4.15
CA LEU A 155 -2.10 -18.38 4.92
C LEU A 155 -3.42 -18.10 4.19
N PHE A 156 -3.60 -16.92 3.60
CA PHE A 156 -4.80 -16.61 2.81
C PHE A 156 -4.92 -17.49 1.58
N ILE A 157 -3.80 -17.79 0.90
CA ILE A 157 -3.77 -18.72 -0.24
C ILE A 157 -4.20 -20.12 0.22
N GLN A 158 -3.63 -20.64 1.32
CA GLN A 158 -4.00 -21.94 1.88
C GLN A 158 -5.49 -22.01 2.24
N LEU A 159 -6.06 -20.95 2.81
CA LEU A 159 -7.49 -20.90 3.13
C LEU A 159 -8.34 -20.97 1.85
N ALA A 160 -7.97 -20.20 0.82
CA ALA A 160 -8.67 -20.21 -0.45
C ALA A 160 -8.62 -21.57 -1.15
N GLU A 161 -7.46 -22.25 -1.10
CA GLU A 161 -7.27 -23.60 -1.60
C GLU A 161 -8.11 -24.63 -0.81
N ALA A 162 -8.12 -24.55 0.52
CA ALA A 162 -8.93 -25.42 1.37
C ALA A 162 -10.43 -25.28 1.11
N LEU A 163 -10.89 -24.07 0.80
CA LEU A 163 -12.28 -23.76 0.48
C LEU A 163 -12.61 -24.00 -1.00
N GLN A 164 -11.61 -24.07 -1.89
CA GLN A 164 -11.76 -24.00 -3.36
C GLN A 164 -12.51 -22.73 -3.80
N TRP A 165 -12.17 -21.62 -3.17
CA TRP A 165 -12.72 -20.30 -3.47
C TRP A 165 -11.71 -19.43 -4.23
N PRO A 166 -12.15 -18.64 -5.22
CA PRO A 166 -11.27 -17.63 -5.84
C PRO A 166 -10.83 -16.59 -4.80
N LEU A 167 -9.59 -16.16 -4.93
CA LEU A 167 -8.96 -15.18 -4.06
C LEU A 167 -8.63 -13.92 -4.86
N LEU A 168 -9.28 -12.81 -4.49
CA LEU A 168 -9.08 -11.49 -5.05
C LEU A 168 -8.22 -10.68 -4.09
N ALA A 169 -7.16 -10.05 -4.56
CA ALA A 169 -6.23 -9.37 -3.67
C ALA A 169 -5.80 -8.00 -4.20
N ASP A 170 -5.52 -7.12 -3.26
CA ASP A 170 -4.78 -5.88 -3.49
C ASP A 170 -3.31 -6.21 -3.84
N PRO A 171 -2.63 -5.47 -4.73
CA PRO A 171 -1.20 -5.67 -5.00
C PRO A 171 -0.33 -5.66 -3.75
N LEU A 172 -0.65 -4.80 -2.77
CA LEU A 172 0.09 -4.69 -1.51
C LEU A 172 -0.16 -5.85 -0.53
N ALA A 173 -1.19 -6.65 -0.77
CA ALA A 173 -1.41 -7.87 0.01
C ALA A 173 -0.34 -8.94 -0.24
N ASN A 174 0.54 -8.75 -1.22
CA ASN A 174 1.61 -9.66 -1.64
C ASN A 174 1.11 -11.08 -2.03
N ILE A 175 -0.18 -11.24 -2.26
CA ILE A 175 -0.82 -12.51 -2.63
C ILE A 175 -0.54 -12.82 -4.10
N VAL A 176 -0.77 -11.87 -5.02
CA VAL A 176 -0.51 -12.09 -6.44
C VAL A 176 0.98 -12.38 -6.67
N THR A 177 1.87 -11.63 -6.01
CA THR A 177 3.32 -11.83 -6.11
C THR A 177 3.78 -13.20 -5.60
N HIS A 178 3.11 -13.80 -4.61
CA HIS A 178 3.48 -15.09 -4.00
C HIS A 178 2.57 -16.25 -4.41
N GLY A 179 1.54 -16.00 -5.22
CA GLY A 179 0.55 -17.00 -5.65
C GLY A 179 0.93 -17.82 -6.89
N GLN A 180 2.19 -17.82 -7.31
CA GLN A 180 2.65 -18.42 -8.59
C GLN A 180 2.38 -19.94 -8.72
N ASN A 181 2.19 -20.64 -7.63
CA ASN A 181 1.91 -22.07 -7.60
C ASN A 181 0.46 -22.39 -7.21
N SER A 182 -0.41 -21.39 -7.18
CA SER A 182 -1.79 -21.55 -6.73
C SER A 182 -2.79 -21.10 -7.80
N GLU A 183 -3.73 -21.97 -8.11
CA GLU A 183 -4.79 -21.69 -9.09
C GLU A 183 -5.94 -20.84 -8.51
N VAL A 184 -6.01 -20.66 -7.18
CA VAL A 184 -7.11 -19.89 -6.58
C VAL A 184 -6.94 -18.38 -6.69
N VAL A 185 -5.72 -17.88 -6.97
CA VAL A 185 -5.41 -16.46 -7.08
C VAL A 185 -5.87 -15.93 -8.44
N ILE A 186 -6.78 -14.95 -8.41
CA ILE A 186 -7.33 -14.30 -9.60
C ILE A 186 -6.65 -12.93 -9.74
N ALA A 187 -5.57 -12.89 -10.52
CA ALA A 187 -4.69 -11.72 -10.63
C ALA A 187 -5.33 -10.55 -11.39
N HIS A 188 -6.14 -10.83 -12.42
CA HIS A 188 -6.65 -9.83 -13.35
C HIS A 188 -8.14 -9.50 -13.14
N SER A 189 -8.67 -9.74 -11.97
CA SER A 189 -10.10 -9.56 -11.65
C SER A 189 -10.63 -8.14 -11.89
N ASP A 190 -9.79 -7.09 -11.77
CA ASP A 190 -10.17 -5.70 -12.11
C ASP A 190 -10.64 -5.57 -13.56
N LEU A 191 -10.11 -6.35 -14.49
CA LEU A 191 -10.39 -6.22 -15.91
C LEU A 191 -11.74 -6.83 -16.33
N PHE A 192 -12.38 -7.67 -15.50
CA PHE A 192 -13.63 -8.31 -15.89
C PHE A 192 -14.78 -8.19 -14.88
N LEU A 193 -14.54 -8.04 -13.58
CA LEU A 193 -15.60 -8.15 -12.57
C LEU A 193 -16.73 -7.12 -12.67
N ASN A 194 -16.46 -5.93 -13.17
CA ASN A 194 -17.50 -4.91 -13.30
C ASN A 194 -18.28 -5.00 -14.62
N VAL A 195 -17.76 -5.71 -15.58
CA VAL A 195 -18.28 -5.73 -16.97
C VAL A 195 -18.77 -7.11 -17.41
N ALA A 196 -18.13 -8.20 -16.96
CA ALA A 196 -18.61 -9.54 -17.20
C ALA A 196 -19.77 -9.89 -16.24
N THR A 197 -20.79 -10.56 -16.77
CA THR A 197 -21.80 -11.19 -15.92
C THR A 197 -21.37 -12.64 -15.68
N LEU A 198 -20.96 -12.93 -14.45
CA LEU A 198 -20.58 -14.29 -14.08
C LEU A 198 -21.78 -15.23 -14.21
N PRO A 199 -21.60 -16.49 -14.66
CA PRO A 199 -22.67 -17.48 -14.74
C PRO A 199 -23.35 -17.73 -13.39
N GLN A 200 -22.59 -17.64 -12.31
CA GLN A 200 -23.07 -17.73 -10.94
C GLN A 200 -22.43 -16.62 -10.11
N GLU A 201 -23.19 -16.01 -9.21
CA GLU A 201 -22.68 -15.04 -8.24
C GLU A 201 -22.28 -15.77 -6.95
N PRO A 202 -21.31 -15.24 -6.16
CA PRO A 202 -20.95 -15.85 -4.90
C PRO A 202 -22.10 -15.74 -3.88
N GLU A 203 -22.28 -16.79 -3.09
CA GLU A 203 -23.19 -16.80 -1.94
C GLU A 203 -22.53 -16.20 -0.69
N VAL A 204 -21.19 -16.22 -0.65
CA VAL A 204 -20.38 -15.73 0.48
C VAL A 204 -19.25 -14.85 -0.02
N VAL A 205 -19.10 -13.69 0.61
CA VAL A 205 -17.89 -12.84 0.51
C VAL A 205 -17.23 -12.83 1.88
N LEU A 206 -16.00 -13.35 1.96
CA LEU A 206 -15.18 -13.28 3.16
C LEU A 206 -14.04 -12.28 2.90
N ARG A 207 -14.06 -11.15 3.61
CA ARG A 207 -13.08 -10.07 3.43
C ARG A 207 -12.17 -9.93 4.63
N PHE A 208 -10.86 -9.78 4.34
CA PHE A 208 -9.80 -9.45 5.27
C PHE A 208 -9.22 -8.07 4.94
N GLY A 209 -8.86 -7.32 5.95
CA GLY A 209 -8.22 -6.02 5.80
C GLY A 209 -9.05 -4.95 5.09
N SER A 210 -8.40 -4.00 4.45
CA SER A 210 -9.04 -2.88 3.74
C SER A 210 -9.71 -3.34 2.43
N LEU A 211 -10.49 -2.44 1.80
CA LEU A 211 -10.96 -2.71 0.44
C LEU A 211 -9.80 -2.63 -0.56
N PRO A 212 -9.75 -3.52 -1.56
CA PRO A 212 -8.74 -3.46 -2.62
C PRO A 212 -8.75 -2.14 -3.38
N ILE A 213 -7.60 -1.81 -4.01
CA ILE A 213 -7.40 -0.61 -4.84
C ILE A 213 -8.38 -0.55 -6.00
N SER A 214 -8.71 -1.71 -6.56
CA SER A 214 -9.56 -1.85 -7.73
C SER A 214 -10.93 -1.21 -7.53
N LYS A 215 -11.24 -0.19 -8.33
CA LYS A 215 -12.58 0.39 -8.38
C LYS A 215 -13.61 -0.61 -8.90
N ASN A 216 -13.22 -1.48 -9.82
CA ASN A 216 -14.12 -2.46 -10.43
C ASN A 216 -14.50 -3.56 -9.43
N ILE A 217 -13.57 -4.04 -8.62
CA ILE A 217 -13.88 -4.96 -7.50
C ILE A 217 -14.84 -4.28 -6.52
N MET A 218 -14.59 -3.03 -6.15
CA MET A 218 -15.47 -2.28 -5.24
C MET A 218 -16.88 -2.11 -5.81
N LEU A 219 -17.02 -1.78 -7.10
CA LEU A 219 -18.32 -1.66 -7.76
C LEU A 219 -19.05 -3.01 -7.84
N TRP A 220 -18.33 -4.08 -8.12
CA TRP A 220 -18.86 -5.43 -8.12
C TRP A 220 -19.35 -5.84 -6.74
N LEU A 221 -18.56 -5.64 -5.69
CA LEU A 221 -18.98 -5.90 -4.30
C LEU A 221 -20.21 -5.07 -3.90
N LYS A 222 -20.29 -3.80 -4.36
CA LYS A 222 -21.45 -2.95 -4.13
C LYS A 222 -22.70 -3.49 -4.82
N ARG A 223 -22.57 -4.06 -6.02
CA ARG A 223 -23.66 -4.75 -6.71
C ARG A 223 -24.10 -6.01 -5.95
N LEU A 224 -23.18 -6.87 -5.56
CA LEU A 224 -23.44 -8.06 -4.78
C LEU A 224 -24.16 -7.74 -3.45
N ALA A 225 -23.85 -6.61 -2.85
CA ALA A 225 -24.50 -6.17 -1.61
C ALA A 225 -26.02 -5.88 -1.79
N THR A 226 -26.55 -5.91 -3.00
CA THR A 226 -28.01 -5.82 -3.29
C THR A 226 -28.65 -7.19 -3.57
N THR A 227 -27.89 -8.27 -3.51
CA THR A 227 -28.32 -9.66 -3.69
C THR A 227 -28.41 -10.40 -2.36
N GLU A 228 -28.67 -11.71 -2.40
CA GLU A 228 -28.70 -12.61 -1.22
C GLU A 228 -27.29 -13.01 -0.72
N THR A 229 -26.22 -12.46 -1.31
CA THR A 229 -24.83 -12.76 -0.91
C THR A 229 -24.56 -12.34 0.53
N ALA A 230 -24.05 -13.25 1.33
CA ALA A 230 -23.66 -13.01 2.73
C ALA A 230 -22.25 -12.42 2.80
N PHE A 231 -22.10 -11.31 3.50
CA PHE A 231 -20.82 -10.62 3.67
C PHE A 231 -20.28 -10.82 5.09
N TYR A 232 -19.06 -11.31 5.18
CA TYR A 232 -18.28 -11.46 6.40
C TYR A 232 -17.04 -10.56 6.31
N PHE A 233 -16.80 -9.76 7.34
CA PHE A 233 -15.65 -8.89 7.44
C PHE A 233 -14.81 -9.26 8.65
N VAL A 234 -13.56 -9.65 8.44
CA VAL A 234 -12.59 -9.87 9.51
C VAL A 234 -11.90 -8.54 9.79
N ASP A 235 -12.05 -8.08 11.03
CA ASP A 235 -11.52 -6.77 11.50
C ASP A 235 -10.70 -6.98 12.77
N GLU A 236 -9.42 -7.23 12.61
CA GLU A 236 -8.49 -7.38 13.74
C GLU A 236 -8.47 -6.14 14.64
N ASN A 237 -8.64 -4.97 14.03
CA ASN A 237 -8.52 -3.66 14.69
C ASN A 237 -9.80 -3.23 15.45
N GLY A 238 -10.93 -3.86 15.18
CA GLY A 238 -12.22 -3.52 15.80
C GLY A 238 -12.73 -2.11 15.44
N GLN A 239 -12.33 -1.58 14.30
CA GLN A 239 -12.67 -0.21 13.87
C GLN A 239 -13.84 -0.14 12.91
N TRP A 240 -14.34 -1.28 12.44
CA TRP A 240 -15.48 -1.38 11.52
C TRP A 240 -15.29 -0.59 10.22
N GLN A 241 -14.06 -0.59 9.70
CA GLN A 241 -13.71 0.09 8.45
C GLN A 241 -14.26 -0.67 7.24
N GLU A 242 -15.59 -0.64 7.09
CA GLU A 242 -16.33 -1.31 6.03
C GLU A 242 -17.12 -0.29 5.21
N GLN A 243 -16.54 0.14 4.08
CA GLN A 243 -17.07 1.20 3.23
C GLN A 243 -18.45 0.87 2.65
N LEU A 244 -18.75 -0.41 2.35
CA LEU A 244 -20.03 -0.82 1.78
C LEU A 244 -21.17 -0.82 2.81
N LYS A 245 -20.84 -0.94 4.10
CA LYS A 245 -21.80 -1.02 5.24
C LYS A 245 -22.82 -2.16 5.06
N LYS A 246 -22.36 -3.29 4.52
CA LYS A 246 -23.19 -4.43 4.13
C LYS A 246 -22.76 -5.75 4.77
N SER A 247 -21.65 -5.77 5.51
CA SER A 247 -21.25 -6.95 6.24
C SER A 247 -22.26 -7.30 7.32
N GLN A 248 -22.93 -8.42 7.15
CA GLN A 248 -23.88 -8.95 8.14
C GLN A 248 -23.18 -9.49 9.38
N THR A 249 -21.90 -9.92 9.20
CA THR A 249 -21.08 -10.44 10.27
C THR A 249 -19.72 -9.75 10.27
N VAL A 250 -19.38 -9.16 11.41
CA VAL A 250 -18.03 -8.63 11.68
C VAL A 250 -17.34 -9.57 12.64
N ILE A 251 -16.15 -10.04 12.27
CA ILE A 251 -15.35 -11.02 13.03
C ILE A 251 -14.15 -10.28 13.60
N GLN A 252 -14.18 -10.00 14.89
CA GLN A 252 -13.06 -9.34 15.57
C GLN A 252 -12.09 -10.37 16.11
N ALA A 253 -11.09 -10.73 15.29
CA ALA A 253 -10.05 -11.67 15.65
C ALA A 253 -8.75 -11.32 14.92
N LYS A 254 -7.61 -11.80 15.43
CA LYS A 254 -6.36 -11.73 14.71
C LYS A 254 -6.48 -12.55 13.42
N GLU A 255 -6.26 -11.92 12.28
CA GLU A 255 -6.50 -12.51 10.96
C GLU A 255 -5.78 -13.83 10.75
N THR A 256 -4.47 -13.87 11.03
CA THR A 256 -3.66 -15.10 10.88
C THR A 256 -4.15 -16.24 11.76
N THR A 257 -4.42 -15.98 13.03
CA THR A 257 -4.90 -16.99 13.97
C THR A 257 -6.31 -17.49 13.60
N PHE A 258 -7.17 -16.60 13.11
CA PHE A 258 -8.49 -16.99 12.63
C PHE A 258 -8.42 -17.88 11.39
N VAL A 259 -7.51 -17.57 10.43
CA VAL A 259 -7.25 -18.41 9.25
C VAL A 259 -6.71 -19.78 9.66
N GLU A 260 -5.73 -19.84 10.58
CA GLU A 260 -5.21 -21.09 11.11
C GLU A 260 -6.30 -21.96 11.76
N GLN A 261 -7.21 -21.36 12.54
CA GLN A 261 -8.35 -22.05 13.12
C GLN A 261 -9.30 -22.58 12.04
N LEU A 262 -9.63 -21.77 11.02
CA LEU A 262 -10.50 -22.16 9.91
C LEU A 262 -9.94 -23.36 9.13
N LEU A 263 -8.63 -23.37 8.86
CA LEU A 263 -7.97 -24.47 8.14
C LEU A 263 -8.16 -25.85 8.80
N THR A 264 -8.48 -25.90 10.09
CA THR A 264 -8.75 -27.17 10.79
C THR A 264 -10.18 -27.71 10.59
N VAL A 265 -11.13 -26.89 10.12
CA VAL A 265 -12.54 -27.23 10.10
C VAL A 265 -13.23 -27.02 8.75
N VAL A 266 -12.72 -26.16 7.87
CA VAL A 266 -13.32 -25.88 6.56
C VAL A 266 -13.26 -27.09 5.63
N LYS A 267 -14.22 -27.14 4.70
CA LYS A 267 -14.30 -28.15 3.65
C LYS A 267 -14.45 -27.49 2.29
N PRO A 268 -13.89 -28.08 1.22
CA PRO A 268 -13.96 -27.50 -0.11
C PRO A 268 -15.41 -27.44 -0.61
N THR A 269 -15.69 -26.43 -1.43
CA THR A 269 -16.88 -26.37 -2.28
C THR A 269 -16.68 -27.21 -3.55
N GLU A 270 -17.69 -27.23 -4.44
CA GLU A 270 -17.56 -27.96 -5.72
C GLU A 270 -16.54 -27.31 -6.65
N ALA A 271 -15.73 -28.12 -7.32
CA ALA A 271 -14.68 -27.63 -8.23
C ALA A 271 -15.21 -26.80 -9.41
N THR A 272 -16.48 -26.98 -9.78
CA THR A 272 -17.14 -26.19 -10.86
C THR A 272 -17.23 -24.70 -10.54
N TRP A 273 -17.27 -24.34 -9.26
CA TRP A 273 -17.29 -22.93 -8.82
C TRP A 273 -15.98 -22.20 -9.22
N LEU A 274 -14.84 -22.75 -8.82
CA LEU A 274 -13.54 -22.13 -9.12
C LEU A 274 -13.27 -22.15 -10.63
N ALA A 275 -13.69 -23.20 -11.34
CA ALA A 275 -13.41 -23.38 -12.77
C ALA A 275 -13.92 -22.21 -13.64
N GLN A 276 -15.07 -21.60 -13.32
CA GLN A 276 -15.58 -20.45 -14.07
C GLN A 276 -14.69 -19.21 -13.92
N TRP A 277 -14.08 -19.00 -12.76
CA TRP A 277 -13.14 -17.90 -12.50
C TRP A 277 -11.84 -18.12 -13.25
N LEU A 278 -11.34 -19.35 -13.23
CA LEU A 278 -10.13 -19.73 -13.97
C LEU A 278 -10.27 -19.59 -15.47
N LEU A 279 -11.47 -19.83 -16.01
CA LEU A 279 -11.74 -19.63 -17.44
C LEU A 279 -11.63 -18.15 -17.82
N LEU A 280 -12.17 -17.24 -17.00
CA LEU A 280 -12.06 -15.80 -17.21
C LEU A 280 -10.61 -15.33 -17.04
N GLU A 281 -9.96 -15.74 -15.97
CA GLU A 281 -8.57 -15.39 -15.69
C GLU A 281 -7.64 -15.81 -16.84
N LYS A 282 -7.80 -17.04 -17.35
CA LYS A 282 -7.05 -17.54 -18.50
C LYS A 282 -7.30 -16.69 -19.74
N THR A 283 -8.57 -16.39 -20.03
CA THR A 283 -8.94 -15.59 -21.21
C THR A 283 -8.33 -14.20 -21.17
N VAL A 284 -8.36 -13.56 -19.99
CA VAL A 284 -7.74 -12.25 -19.77
C VAL A 284 -6.23 -12.34 -19.92
N SER A 285 -5.59 -13.32 -19.29
CA SER A 285 -4.12 -13.50 -19.38
C SER A 285 -3.64 -13.70 -20.82
N GLU A 286 -4.38 -14.46 -21.64
CA GLU A 286 -4.08 -14.64 -23.07
C GLU A 286 -4.16 -13.32 -23.86
N VAL A 287 -5.21 -12.50 -23.60
CA VAL A 287 -5.34 -11.17 -24.23
C VAL A 287 -4.19 -10.25 -23.82
N LEU A 288 -3.87 -10.23 -22.54
CA LEU A 288 -2.79 -9.39 -22.03
C LEU A 288 -1.44 -9.77 -22.64
N LEU A 289 -1.14 -11.08 -22.70
CA LEU A 289 0.10 -11.57 -23.27
C LEU A 289 0.25 -11.15 -24.75
N GLU A 290 -0.81 -11.31 -25.55
CA GLU A 290 -0.79 -10.95 -26.96
C GLU A 290 -0.68 -9.43 -27.16
N THR A 291 -1.51 -8.65 -26.45
CA THR A 291 -1.59 -7.20 -26.62
C THR A 291 -0.33 -6.50 -26.12
N LEU A 292 0.12 -6.84 -24.91
CA LEU A 292 1.23 -6.13 -24.27
C LEU A 292 2.58 -6.47 -24.90
N ASN A 293 2.76 -7.68 -25.44
CA ASN A 293 3.97 -8.01 -26.20
C ASN A 293 4.06 -7.26 -27.54
N ALA A 294 2.94 -6.84 -28.11
CA ALA A 294 2.90 -6.05 -29.35
C ALA A 294 2.93 -4.53 -29.10
N THR A 295 2.91 -4.10 -27.82
CA THR A 295 2.86 -2.69 -27.45
C THR A 295 4.25 -2.13 -27.21
N GLU A 296 4.52 -0.94 -27.76
CA GLU A 296 5.76 -0.20 -27.53
C GLU A 296 5.88 0.33 -26.09
N LEU A 297 7.02 0.94 -25.75
CA LEU A 297 7.25 1.51 -24.43
C LEU A 297 6.24 2.61 -24.11
N ASN A 298 5.47 2.42 -23.06
CA ASN A 298 4.58 3.39 -22.43
C ASN A 298 4.53 3.15 -20.92
N GLU A 299 3.70 3.87 -20.18
CA GLU A 299 3.62 3.72 -18.71
C GLU A 299 3.19 2.30 -18.28
N THR A 300 2.25 1.68 -19.01
CA THR A 300 1.77 0.32 -18.72
C THR A 300 2.89 -0.70 -18.92
N THR A 301 3.52 -0.70 -20.10
CA THR A 301 4.59 -1.66 -20.42
C THR A 301 5.86 -1.41 -19.62
N ALA A 302 6.13 -0.15 -19.24
CA ALA A 302 7.22 0.19 -18.32
C ALA A 302 6.97 -0.37 -16.91
N SER A 303 5.74 -0.23 -16.40
CA SER A 303 5.36 -0.81 -15.08
C SER A 303 5.53 -2.33 -15.07
N LEU A 304 5.13 -3.00 -16.16
CA LEU A 304 5.34 -4.44 -16.32
C LEU A 304 6.81 -4.83 -16.51
N ALA A 305 7.61 -4.00 -17.18
CA ALA A 305 9.04 -4.24 -17.29
C ALA A 305 9.73 -4.17 -15.92
N VAL A 306 9.32 -3.22 -15.06
CA VAL A 306 9.75 -3.18 -13.65
C VAL A 306 9.36 -4.48 -12.95
N HIS A 307 8.08 -4.84 -12.96
CA HIS A 307 7.58 -6.07 -12.35
C HIS A 307 8.35 -7.31 -12.82
N GLN A 308 8.57 -7.44 -14.13
CA GLN A 308 9.26 -8.59 -14.74
C GLN A 308 10.76 -8.69 -14.43
N THR A 309 11.40 -7.61 -13.99
CA THR A 309 12.83 -7.58 -13.66
C THR A 309 13.12 -7.59 -12.16
N MET A 310 12.06 -7.59 -11.32
CA MET A 310 12.22 -7.74 -9.88
C MET A 310 12.79 -9.12 -9.54
N LYS A 311 13.78 -9.14 -8.64
CA LYS A 311 14.33 -10.38 -8.06
C LYS A 311 13.45 -10.86 -6.91
N GLU A 312 13.54 -12.15 -6.57
CA GLU A 312 12.79 -12.80 -5.49
C GLU A 312 12.88 -12.06 -4.16
N ASN A 313 14.05 -11.54 -3.80
CA ASN A 313 14.24 -10.74 -2.57
C ASN A 313 14.21 -9.23 -2.83
N GLY A 314 13.71 -8.79 -3.99
CA GLY A 314 13.59 -7.38 -4.34
C GLY A 314 12.47 -6.69 -3.58
N GLN A 315 12.58 -5.37 -3.48
CA GLN A 315 11.58 -4.52 -2.88
C GLN A 315 11.12 -3.46 -3.90
N LEU A 316 9.82 -3.45 -4.18
CA LEU A 316 9.21 -2.47 -5.07
C LEU A 316 8.31 -1.55 -4.24
N PHE A 317 8.65 -0.27 -4.17
CA PHE A 317 7.75 0.75 -3.67
C PHE A 317 6.95 1.35 -4.82
N VAL A 318 5.63 1.35 -4.71
CA VAL A 318 4.75 1.82 -5.78
C VAL A 318 3.99 3.05 -5.34
N SER A 319 4.09 4.11 -6.16
CA SER A 319 3.34 5.35 -5.94
C SER A 319 1.85 5.16 -6.19
N ASN A 320 1.06 5.99 -5.55
CA ASN A 320 -0.36 6.13 -5.79
C ASN A 320 -0.67 6.63 -7.22
N SER A 321 -1.94 6.91 -7.51
CA SER A 321 -2.44 7.28 -8.83
C SER A 321 -2.38 6.12 -9.83
N MET A 322 -1.76 6.30 -11.00
CA MET A 322 -1.76 5.28 -12.04
C MET A 322 -0.71 4.19 -11.83
N ALA A 323 0.43 4.49 -11.22
CA ALA A 323 1.51 3.52 -11.05
C ALA A 323 1.06 2.20 -10.40
N ILE A 324 0.38 2.28 -9.24
CA ILE A 324 -0.15 1.09 -8.56
C ILE A 324 -1.26 0.40 -9.38
N ARG A 325 -2.06 1.17 -10.14
CA ARG A 325 -3.16 0.64 -10.95
C ARG A 325 -2.70 -0.11 -12.18
N TYR A 326 -1.54 0.25 -12.76
CA TYR A 326 -0.96 -0.56 -13.84
C TYR A 326 -0.55 -1.94 -13.33
N LEU A 327 0.02 -2.03 -12.14
CA LEU A 327 0.36 -3.31 -11.53
C LEU A 327 -0.90 -4.09 -11.14
N ASP A 328 -1.85 -3.46 -10.44
CA ASP A 328 -3.13 -4.08 -10.03
C ASP A 328 -3.88 -4.75 -11.20
N ARG A 329 -3.81 -4.16 -12.39
CA ARG A 329 -4.51 -4.65 -13.58
C ARG A 329 -3.75 -5.69 -14.38
N PHE A 330 -2.42 -5.60 -14.43
CA PHE A 330 -1.66 -6.25 -15.49
C PHE A 330 -0.53 -7.15 -14.99
N MET A 331 -0.20 -7.18 -13.69
CA MET A 331 0.87 -8.02 -13.19
C MET A 331 0.45 -9.50 -13.11
N ASP A 332 1.41 -10.37 -13.40
CA ASP A 332 1.35 -11.80 -13.13
C ASP A 332 1.99 -12.12 -11.77
N SER A 333 2.11 -13.40 -11.43
CA SER A 333 2.72 -13.82 -10.17
C SER A 333 4.25 -13.87 -10.27
N ARG A 334 4.92 -13.12 -9.37
CA ARG A 334 6.39 -13.12 -9.21
C ARG A 334 6.78 -12.85 -7.77
N PRO A 335 7.71 -13.61 -7.18
CA PRO A 335 8.03 -13.52 -5.76
C PRO A 335 8.96 -12.34 -5.45
N TYR A 336 8.40 -11.20 -5.10
CA TYR A 336 9.09 -10.05 -4.52
C TYR A 336 8.14 -9.29 -3.58
N ARG A 337 8.66 -8.37 -2.78
CA ARG A 337 7.87 -7.61 -1.81
C ARG A 337 7.42 -6.27 -2.40
N MET A 338 6.12 -5.98 -2.28
CA MET A 338 5.54 -4.72 -2.74
C MET A 338 5.09 -3.86 -1.56
N PHE A 339 5.38 -2.56 -1.64
CA PHE A 339 5.05 -1.56 -0.63
C PHE A 339 4.41 -0.32 -1.26
N GLY A 340 3.62 0.42 -0.48
CA GLY A 340 3.02 1.67 -0.90
C GLY A 340 2.29 2.37 0.24
N ASN A 341 2.15 3.69 0.17
CA ASN A 341 1.41 4.49 1.14
C ASN A 341 -0.08 4.49 0.76
N ARG A 342 -0.88 3.59 1.34
CA ARG A 342 -2.29 3.40 0.98
C ARG A 342 -3.28 3.73 2.08
N GLY A 343 -2.85 4.27 3.20
CA GLY A 343 -3.77 4.74 4.25
C GLY A 343 -4.62 5.92 3.77
N ILE A 344 -3.96 6.98 3.30
CA ILE A 344 -4.62 8.22 2.81
C ILE A 344 -4.56 8.34 1.28
N ASN A 345 -3.76 7.49 0.62
CA ASN A 345 -3.59 7.49 -0.84
C ASN A 345 -2.98 8.79 -1.42
N GLY A 346 -2.20 9.52 -0.62
CA GLY A 346 -1.49 10.73 -1.04
C GLY A 346 -0.39 10.45 -2.06
N ILE A 347 0.00 11.46 -2.82
CA ILE A 347 1.17 11.42 -3.72
C ILE A 347 2.38 12.15 -3.12
N ASP A 348 2.25 12.67 -1.92
CA ASP A 348 3.30 13.26 -1.09
C ASP A 348 4.02 12.17 -0.27
N GLY A 349 5.25 12.44 0.15
CA GLY A 349 6.04 11.55 1.01
C GLY A 349 6.49 10.22 0.39
N ILE A 350 6.27 10.00 -0.89
CA ILE A 350 6.52 8.74 -1.59
C ILE A 350 8.02 8.45 -1.71
N VAL A 351 8.81 9.44 -2.11
CA VAL A 351 10.28 9.31 -2.24
C VAL A 351 10.92 9.06 -0.88
N SER A 352 10.51 9.83 0.12
CA SER A 352 11.02 9.71 1.50
C SER A 352 10.73 8.33 2.10
N THR A 353 9.53 7.78 1.85
CA THR A 353 9.16 6.45 2.34
C THR A 353 9.94 5.35 1.61
N ALA A 354 10.09 5.44 0.28
CA ALA A 354 10.87 4.50 -0.51
C ALA A 354 12.36 4.49 -0.09
N LEU A 355 12.92 5.65 0.26
CA LEU A 355 14.27 5.74 0.82
C LEU A 355 14.36 5.14 2.21
N GLY A 356 13.30 5.25 3.02
CA GLY A 356 13.19 4.54 4.30
C GLY A 356 13.23 3.01 4.11
N MET A 357 12.52 2.50 3.12
CA MET A 357 12.57 1.08 2.72
C MET A 357 13.99 0.66 2.32
N SER A 358 14.65 1.45 1.44
CA SER A 358 16.04 1.19 1.04
C SER A 358 17.02 1.23 2.21
N ALA A 359 16.84 2.13 3.18
CA ALA A 359 17.70 2.25 4.35
C ALA A 359 17.67 0.98 5.24
N VAL A 360 16.56 0.28 5.27
CA VAL A 360 16.42 -0.98 6.03
C VAL A 360 17.11 -2.14 5.33
N ALA A 361 17.12 -2.17 3.99
CA ALA A 361 17.68 -3.25 3.20
C ALA A 361 18.53 -2.72 2.02
N PRO A 362 19.65 -2.02 2.30
CA PRO A 362 20.42 -1.30 1.25
C PRO A 362 21.14 -2.21 0.25
N THR A 363 21.26 -3.49 0.55
CA THR A 363 21.92 -4.47 -0.35
C THR A 363 20.94 -5.19 -1.27
N GLN A 364 19.63 -4.99 -1.07
CA GLN A 364 18.59 -5.57 -1.92
C GLN A 364 18.35 -4.68 -3.16
N GLN A 365 17.70 -5.26 -4.15
CA GLN A 365 17.15 -4.48 -5.25
C GLN A 365 16.00 -3.61 -4.71
N ASN A 366 16.22 -2.30 -4.62
CA ASN A 366 15.23 -1.32 -4.18
C ASN A 366 14.79 -0.49 -5.39
N VAL A 367 13.51 -0.62 -5.75
CA VAL A 367 12.93 0.10 -6.90
C VAL A 367 11.75 0.95 -6.42
N LEU A 368 11.66 2.17 -6.94
CA LEU A 368 10.52 3.06 -6.79
C LEU A 368 9.87 3.28 -8.17
N LEU A 369 8.61 2.87 -8.31
CA LEU A 369 7.79 3.19 -9.48
C LEU A 369 6.90 4.39 -9.15
N ILE A 370 7.11 5.52 -9.84
CA ILE A 370 6.51 6.81 -9.46
C ILE A 370 6.13 7.65 -10.67
N GLY A 371 5.02 8.41 -10.55
CA GLY A 371 4.64 9.43 -11.53
C GLY A 371 5.35 10.78 -11.28
N ASP A 372 5.37 11.62 -12.31
CA ASP A 372 6.02 12.95 -12.31
C ASP A 372 5.49 13.88 -11.21
N LEU A 373 4.18 14.01 -11.05
CA LEU A 373 3.59 14.83 -9.99
C LEU A 373 3.99 14.33 -8.60
N ALA A 374 4.00 13.01 -8.37
CA ALA A 374 4.37 12.44 -7.09
C ALA A 374 5.86 12.65 -6.77
N LEU A 375 6.73 12.52 -7.79
CA LEU A 375 8.16 12.84 -7.65
C LEU A 375 8.36 14.31 -7.30
N TYR A 376 7.66 15.22 -8.01
CA TYR A 376 7.71 16.66 -7.73
C TYR A 376 7.31 16.99 -6.30
N HIS A 377 6.24 16.37 -5.77
CA HIS A 377 5.74 16.63 -4.42
C HIS A 377 6.74 16.27 -3.31
N ASP A 378 7.62 15.30 -3.53
CA ASP A 378 8.58 14.83 -2.52
C ASP A 378 10.02 14.76 -3.04
N MET A 379 10.36 15.54 -4.08
CA MET A 379 11.72 15.52 -4.65
C MET A 379 12.81 15.97 -3.65
N ASN A 380 12.46 16.75 -2.64
CA ASN A 380 13.39 17.12 -1.59
C ASN A 380 13.87 15.91 -0.77
N GLY A 381 13.07 14.85 -0.70
CA GLY A 381 13.44 13.58 -0.09
C GLY A 381 14.68 12.93 -0.72
N LEU A 382 14.93 13.19 -2.01
CA LEU A 382 16.10 12.69 -2.74
C LEU A 382 17.44 13.08 -2.09
N PHE A 383 17.45 14.18 -1.31
CA PHE A 383 18.63 14.57 -0.53
C PHE A 383 19.09 13.48 0.45
N LEU A 384 18.15 12.66 0.97
CA LEU A 384 18.48 11.57 1.89
C LEU A 384 19.30 10.49 1.20
N ALA A 385 19.01 10.17 -0.08
CA ALA A 385 19.81 9.22 -0.85
C ALA A 385 21.26 9.69 -0.97
N LYS A 386 21.46 10.96 -1.33
CA LYS A 386 22.81 11.57 -1.40
C LYS A 386 23.52 11.58 -0.06
N ARG A 387 22.82 12.00 1.02
CA ARG A 387 23.41 12.17 2.35
C ARG A 387 23.83 10.85 2.97
N TYR A 388 23.00 9.82 2.85
CA TYR A 388 23.18 8.52 3.49
C TYR A 388 23.65 7.44 2.54
N GLN A 389 23.94 7.79 1.28
CA GLN A 389 24.40 6.88 0.23
C GLN A 389 23.46 5.68 0.06
N LEU A 390 22.15 5.95 0.05
CA LEU A 390 21.13 4.92 -0.10
C LEU A 390 20.91 4.60 -1.59
N PRO A 391 21.01 3.33 -1.99
CA PRO A 391 20.69 2.93 -3.35
C PRO A 391 19.18 2.91 -3.56
N LEU A 392 18.72 3.56 -4.61
CA LEU A 392 17.31 3.51 -5.03
C LEU A 392 17.24 3.71 -6.55
N THR A 393 16.68 2.74 -7.25
CA THR A 393 16.34 2.88 -8.67
C THR A 393 14.95 3.45 -8.80
N ILE A 394 14.86 4.68 -9.29
CA ILE A 394 13.57 5.36 -9.51
C ILE A 394 13.20 5.19 -10.97
N VAL A 395 12.07 4.53 -11.24
CA VAL A 395 11.44 4.49 -12.56
C VAL A 395 10.35 5.56 -12.59
N LEU A 396 10.63 6.64 -13.27
CA LEU A 396 9.78 7.81 -13.38
C LEU A 396 8.88 7.67 -14.61
N LEU A 397 7.58 7.54 -14.37
CA LEU A 397 6.53 7.58 -15.39
C LEU A 397 6.14 9.04 -15.60
N ASN A 398 6.71 9.69 -16.64
CA ASN A 398 6.46 11.09 -16.92
C ASN A 398 5.47 11.24 -18.07
N ASN A 399 4.22 11.51 -17.75
CA ASN A 399 3.17 11.84 -18.71
C ASN A 399 2.79 13.34 -18.69
N ASN A 400 3.62 14.14 -18.02
CA ASN A 400 3.44 15.57 -17.82
C ASN A 400 2.09 15.90 -17.17
N GLY A 401 1.78 15.24 -16.02
CA GLY A 401 0.63 15.64 -15.21
C GLY A 401 -0.23 14.55 -14.58
N GLY A 402 -1.49 14.87 -14.35
CA GLY A 402 -2.46 14.07 -13.64
C GLY A 402 -3.08 12.95 -14.47
N GLY A 403 -2.31 11.93 -14.87
CA GLY A 403 -2.75 10.83 -15.73
C GLY A 403 -4.02 10.11 -15.29
N ILE A 404 -4.26 9.97 -13.99
CA ILE A 404 -5.48 9.30 -13.48
C ILE A 404 -6.78 9.98 -13.93
N PHE A 405 -6.81 11.29 -14.07
CA PHE A 405 -8.00 12.04 -14.44
C PHE A 405 -8.43 11.77 -15.90
N SER A 406 -7.51 11.32 -16.75
CA SER A 406 -7.81 10.88 -18.11
C SER A 406 -8.60 9.55 -18.15
N PHE A 407 -8.63 8.77 -17.05
CA PHE A 407 -9.44 7.56 -16.89
C PHE A 407 -10.77 7.81 -16.15
N LEU A 408 -11.04 9.05 -15.73
CA LEU A 408 -12.23 9.42 -14.97
C LEU A 408 -13.16 10.33 -15.80
N SER A 409 -14.33 10.65 -15.24
CA SER A 409 -15.33 11.51 -15.92
C SER A 409 -14.80 12.89 -16.24
N GLN A 410 -13.77 13.38 -15.53
CA GLN A 410 -13.13 14.69 -15.80
C GLN A 410 -12.58 14.80 -17.22
N ARG A 411 -12.25 13.68 -17.88
CA ARG A 411 -11.80 13.67 -19.29
C ARG A 411 -12.81 14.24 -20.29
N THR A 412 -14.08 14.39 -19.89
CA THR A 412 -15.12 14.98 -20.75
C THR A 412 -15.16 16.52 -20.71
N LEU A 413 -14.36 17.14 -19.86
CA LEU A 413 -14.18 18.57 -19.82
C LEU A 413 -13.46 19.06 -21.08
N ARG A 414 -13.67 20.35 -21.43
CA ARG A 414 -12.88 21.00 -22.47
C ARG A 414 -11.41 21.05 -22.03
N GLU A 415 -10.49 20.99 -22.96
CA GLU A 415 -9.05 21.02 -22.70
C GLU A 415 -8.62 22.22 -21.84
N ASP A 416 -9.15 23.42 -22.16
CA ASP A 416 -8.90 24.66 -21.41
C ASP A 416 -9.33 24.58 -19.93
N ASP A 417 -10.30 23.73 -19.60
CA ASP A 417 -10.76 23.52 -18.23
C ASP A 417 -10.06 22.30 -17.59
N PHE A 418 -9.74 21.27 -18.38
CA PHE A 418 -9.12 20.05 -17.90
C PHE A 418 -7.65 20.24 -17.52
N GLU A 419 -6.85 20.83 -18.40
CA GLU A 419 -5.40 20.94 -18.18
C GLU A 419 -5.03 21.73 -16.93
N PRO A 420 -5.58 22.93 -16.64
CA PRO A 420 -5.20 23.69 -15.44
C PRO A 420 -5.73 23.07 -14.13
N LEU A 421 -6.84 22.29 -14.17
CA LEU A 421 -7.50 21.79 -12.96
C LEU A 421 -7.15 20.34 -12.64
N PHE A 422 -6.90 19.52 -13.64
CA PHE A 422 -6.71 18.07 -13.50
C PHE A 422 -5.47 17.53 -14.22
N GLY A 423 -5.18 18.03 -15.41
CA GLY A 423 -3.97 17.72 -16.16
C GLY A 423 -2.72 18.21 -15.42
N THR A 424 -2.76 19.44 -14.96
CA THR A 424 -1.70 20.07 -14.14
C THR A 424 -0.28 19.80 -14.66
N PRO A 425 0.03 20.10 -15.94
CA PRO A 425 1.34 19.84 -16.50
C PRO A 425 2.43 20.60 -15.73
N LEU A 426 3.56 19.95 -15.51
CA LEU A 426 4.69 20.52 -14.78
C LEU A 426 5.73 21.16 -15.72
N ASP A 427 5.88 20.62 -16.92
CA ASP A 427 6.91 21.03 -17.90
C ASP A 427 8.34 21.05 -17.31
N LEU A 428 8.63 20.11 -16.38
CA LEU A 428 9.92 20.03 -15.71
C LEU A 428 10.89 19.10 -16.45
N ASP A 429 12.16 19.49 -16.43
CA ASP A 429 13.27 18.64 -16.83
C ASP A 429 13.81 17.87 -15.62
N PHE A 430 13.43 16.61 -15.49
CA PHE A 430 13.83 15.78 -14.36
C PHE A 430 15.31 15.33 -14.42
N SER A 431 16.01 15.51 -15.54
CA SER A 431 17.46 15.32 -15.60
C SER A 431 18.18 16.29 -14.67
N LEU A 432 17.71 17.54 -14.60
CA LEU A 432 18.23 18.58 -13.70
C LEU A 432 17.93 18.26 -12.22
N VAL A 433 16.79 17.64 -11.94
CA VAL A 433 16.46 17.17 -10.59
C VAL A 433 17.40 16.04 -10.16
N ALA A 434 17.64 15.07 -11.03
CA ALA A 434 18.59 13.98 -10.78
C ALA A 434 20.01 14.53 -10.53
N GLU A 435 20.49 15.45 -11.37
CA GLU A 435 21.81 16.10 -11.22
C GLU A 435 21.92 16.85 -9.88
N LEU A 436 20.90 17.63 -9.50
CA LEU A 436 20.86 18.40 -8.25
C LEU A 436 21.11 17.50 -7.03
N TYR A 437 20.48 16.32 -7.01
CA TYR A 437 20.61 15.39 -5.90
C TYR A 437 21.70 14.33 -6.09
N GLY A 438 22.42 14.35 -7.22
CA GLY A 438 23.54 13.45 -7.48
C GLY A 438 23.13 12.02 -7.87
N ALA A 439 21.94 11.85 -8.42
CA ALA A 439 21.51 10.60 -9.05
C ALA A 439 22.06 10.53 -10.48
N SER A 440 22.40 9.32 -10.96
CA SER A 440 22.55 9.12 -12.41
C SER A 440 21.17 9.20 -13.08
N TYR A 441 21.13 9.68 -14.31
CA TYR A 441 19.89 9.87 -15.06
C TYR A 441 19.98 9.24 -16.44
N GLN A 442 18.89 8.58 -16.84
CA GLN A 442 18.73 8.08 -18.20
C GLN A 442 17.26 8.15 -18.64
N GLU A 443 17.00 8.78 -19.79
CA GLU A 443 15.73 8.65 -20.50
C GLU A 443 15.79 7.41 -21.39
N VAL A 444 14.82 6.50 -21.30
CA VAL A 444 14.75 5.28 -22.11
C VAL A 444 13.66 5.39 -23.18
N LYS A 445 13.91 4.75 -24.33
CA LYS A 445 13.01 4.79 -25.49
C LYS A 445 12.40 3.41 -25.82
N THR A 446 12.93 2.34 -25.24
CA THR A 446 12.48 0.99 -25.53
C THR A 446 12.35 0.15 -24.25
N ILE A 447 11.46 -0.85 -24.28
CA ILE A 447 11.31 -1.83 -23.18
C ILE A 447 12.62 -2.59 -22.95
N ALA A 448 13.36 -2.89 -24.01
CA ALA A 448 14.64 -3.61 -23.93
C ALA A 448 15.70 -2.81 -23.16
N GLU A 449 15.85 -1.51 -23.47
CA GLU A 449 16.73 -0.61 -22.71
C GLU A 449 16.36 -0.55 -21.24
N LEU A 450 15.06 -0.35 -20.93
CA LEU A 450 14.57 -0.30 -19.57
C LEU A 450 14.91 -1.59 -18.81
N LYS A 451 14.59 -2.75 -19.38
CA LYS A 451 14.90 -4.04 -18.76
C LYS A 451 16.40 -4.24 -18.54
N GLN A 452 17.24 -3.86 -19.49
CA GLN A 452 18.69 -3.98 -19.37
C GLN A 452 19.22 -3.15 -18.19
N ILE A 453 18.76 -1.89 -18.05
CA ILE A 453 19.19 -1.02 -16.95
C ILE A 453 18.70 -1.58 -15.60
N LEU A 454 17.44 -2.04 -15.53
CA LEU A 454 16.87 -2.61 -14.30
C LEU A 454 17.60 -3.90 -13.88
N GLN A 455 18.02 -4.74 -14.84
CA GLN A 455 18.82 -5.93 -14.57
C GLN A 455 20.21 -5.58 -14.05
N THR A 456 20.87 -4.57 -14.63
CA THR A 456 22.15 -4.07 -14.14
C THR A 456 22.01 -3.50 -12.72
N ALA A 457 20.99 -2.69 -12.48
CA ALA A 457 20.71 -2.09 -11.17
C ALA A 457 20.37 -3.15 -10.09
N ALA A 458 19.88 -4.30 -10.50
CA ALA A 458 19.62 -5.42 -9.59
C ALA A 458 20.90 -6.13 -9.14
N GLU A 459 21.96 -6.11 -9.94
CA GLU A 459 23.28 -6.64 -9.58
C GLU A 459 24.13 -5.62 -8.82
N GLU A 460 24.05 -4.35 -9.23
CA GLU A 460 24.80 -3.23 -8.70
C GLU A 460 23.86 -2.12 -8.24
N PRO A 461 23.26 -2.22 -7.04
CA PRO A 461 22.33 -1.21 -6.55
C PRO A 461 22.94 0.18 -6.47
N GLN A 462 22.32 1.16 -7.10
CA GLN A 462 22.80 2.53 -7.17
C GLN A 462 21.64 3.54 -7.05
N PHE A 463 21.97 4.80 -6.80
CA PHE A 463 20.99 5.88 -6.81
C PHE A 463 20.87 6.42 -8.24
N GLN A 464 19.71 6.16 -8.87
CA GLN A 464 19.48 6.55 -10.26
C GLN A 464 18.02 6.86 -10.55
N VAL A 465 17.78 7.67 -11.59
CA VAL A 465 16.47 7.98 -12.15
C VAL A 465 16.43 7.49 -13.60
N ILE A 466 15.47 6.64 -13.91
CA ILE A 466 15.20 6.14 -15.26
C ILE A 466 13.86 6.75 -15.68
N GLU A 467 13.87 7.67 -16.63
CA GLU A 467 12.66 8.35 -17.09
C GLU A 467 12.06 7.63 -18.29
N VAL A 468 10.77 7.35 -18.18
CA VAL A 468 9.90 6.87 -19.25
C VAL A 468 8.91 7.98 -19.57
N LYS A 469 9.07 8.62 -20.72
CA LYS A 469 8.09 9.60 -21.21
C LYS A 469 6.90 8.92 -21.81
N GLY A 470 5.72 9.30 -21.36
CA GLY A 470 4.44 8.73 -21.75
C GLY A 470 3.47 9.77 -22.27
N ASN A 471 2.35 9.28 -22.78
CA ASN A 471 1.22 10.06 -23.21
C ASN A 471 -0.05 9.58 -22.51
N ARG A 472 -0.74 10.47 -21.81
CA ARG A 472 -1.96 10.15 -21.04
C ARG A 472 -3.06 9.51 -21.91
N GLN A 473 -3.27 9.98 -23.14
CA GLN A 473 -4.30 9.48 -24.06
C GLN A 473 -3.96 8.09 -24.61
N GLU A 474 -2.69 7.83 -24.92
CA GLU A 474 -2.26 6.52 -25.40
C GLU A 474 -2.53 5.41 -24.38
N ASN A 475 -2.26 5.69 -23.08
CA ASN A 475 -2.54 4.74 -22.00
C ASN A 475 -4.05 4.46 -21.84
N VAL A 476 -4.91 5.47 -22.04
CA VAL A 476 -6.38 5.30 -22.05
C VAL A 476 -6.80 4.42 -23.22
N HIS A 477 -6.33 4.71 -24.43
CA HIS A 477 -6.66 3.93 -25.62
C HIS A 477 -6.18 2.48 -25.51
N LEU A 478 -4.98 2.23 -24.97
CA LEU A 478 -4.49 0.89 -24.71
C LEU A 478 -5.42 0.13 -23.78
N TYR A 479 -5.80 0.75 -22.65
CA TYR A 479 -6.72 0.14 -21.70
C TYR A 479 -8.09 -0.19 -22.33
N GLU A 480 -8.68 0.74 -23.07
CA GLU A 480 -9.95 0.55 -23.76
C GLU A 480 -9.86 -0.56 -24.82
N SER A 481 -8.75 -0.66 -25.54
CA SER A 481 -8.52 -1.71 -26.53
C SER A 481 -8.40 -3.09 -25.91
N ILE A 482 -7.73 -3.20 -24.77
CA ILE A 482 -7.62 -4.43 -23.98
C ILE A 482 -9.01 -4.87 -23.51
N LEU A 483 -9.80 -3.98 -22.92
CA LEU A 483 -11.15 -4.30 -22.47
C LEU A 483 -12.05 -4.77 -23.61
N ALA A 484 -11.98 -4.11 -24.78
CA ALA A 484 -12.75 -4.50 -25.96
C ALA A 484 -12.37 -5.89 -26.48
N GLU A 485 -11.07 -6.26 -26.44
CA GLU A 485 -10.63 -7.60 -26.86
C GLU A 485 -11.04 -8.66 -25.84
N ILE A 486 -10.91 -8.38 -24.55
CA ILE A 486 -11.39 -9.28 -23.49
C ILE A 486 -12.88 -9.54 -23.69
N GLY A 487 -13.69 -8.49 -23.87
CA GLY A 487 -15.14 -8.61 -24.10
C GLY A 487 -15.48 -9.52 -25.26
N ARG A 488 -14.82 -9.31 -26.42
CA ARG A 488 -15.03 -10.16 -27.60
C ARG A 488 -14.74 -11.64 -27.37
N ARG A 489 -13.71 -11.96 -26.57
CA ARG A 489 -13.35 -13.37 -26.26
C ARG A 489 -14.28 -13.98 -25.22
N VAL A 490 -14.65 -13.23 -24.22
CA VAL A 490 -15.56 -13.66 -23.14
C VAL A 490 -16.96 -13.94 -23.72
N GLU A 491 -17.48 -13.08 -24.61
CA GLU A 491 -18.77 -13.29 -25.29
C GLU A 491 -18.78 -14.55 -26.18
N ARG A 492 -17.69 -14.88 -26.85
CA ARG A 492 -17.56 -16.14 -27.61
C ARG A 492 -17.67 -17.38 -26.72
N GLN A 493 -17.42 -17.25 -25.42
CA GLN A 493 -17.58 -18.33 -24.44
C GLN A 493 -18.98 -18.36 -23.82
N GLY A 494 -19.90 -17.49 -24.28
CA GLY A 494 -21.28 -17.43 -23.80
C GLY A 494 -21.46 -16.64 -22.50
N ILE A 495 -20.46 -15.86 -22.08
CA ILE A 495 -20.54 -14.99 -20.92
C ILE A 495 -20.90 -13.58 -21.39
N SER A 496 -21.92 -12.96 -20.81
CA SER A 496 -22.37 -11.61 -21.17
C SER A 496 -21.34 -10.56 -20.76
N TRP A 497 -21.12 -9.60 -21.65
CA TRP A 497 -20.20 -8.49 -21.43
C TRP A 497 -20.93 -7.15 -21.54
N ASN A 498 -20.76 -6.26 -20.56
CA ASN A 498 -21.46 -4.98 -20.47
C ASN A 498 -20.48 -3.78 -20.42
N GLY A 499 -19.27 -3.95 -20.95
CA GLY A 499 -18.20 -2.95 -20.97
C GLY A 499 -18.22 -2.03 -22.17
#